data_8f77660c7de62de7b8aec8ff598e4f1b
#
_entry.id   8f77660c7de62de7b8aec8ff598e4f1b
#
_cell.length_a   1.000
_cell.length_b   1.000
_cell.length_c   1.000
_cell.angle_alpha   90.00
_cell.angle_beta   90.00
_cell.angle_gamma   90.00
#
_symmetry.space_group_name_H-M   'P 1'
#
loop_
_entity.id
_entity.type
_entity.pdbx_description
1 polymer ?
#
loop_
_entity_poly.entity_id
_entity_poly.type
_entity_poly.pdbx_seq_one_letter_code
_entity_poly.pdbx_strand_id
1 'polypeptide(L)'
;MIGFLNGGSHGYAPYLTGFREGLKNEGYIEGQNVTLAYRWAEGQYDRLPDMAADLASRRVAVIVANTPAARAAQSATQTIPIVFVTGGDPIALGFIASLNRPGGNLTGVASLVDETGPKRVELVHELLPAISAIALLLNPTSPAAESTSRTVQEAAHTLGQSVHILKASTDAEINTAFARLSELRVGALLVVNDPLFNTRPEQLVALASRHAIPTIYPWREHVVAGGLMSYGTSITHLYRLVGSYVGRILKGEKPADLPVQQSTRVELVINLKTAKTLGLTFPITLLGRADEVIE
;
A
#
# COMPACT_ATOMS: atom_id res chain seq x y z
N MET A 1 -2.98 21.33 -15.12
CA MET A 1 -3.32 19.89 -15.20
C MET A 1 -2.41 19.13 -14.27
N ILE A 2 -2.92 18.18 -13.48
CA ILE A 2 -2.18 17.26 -12.61
C ILE A 2 -2.16 15.88 -13.27
N GLY A 3 -1.01 15.22 -13.34
CA GLY A 3 -0.90 13.81 -13.71
C GLY A 3 -1.11 12.93 -12.47
N PHE A 4 -1.99 11.95 -12.55
CA PHE A 4 -2.18 10.94 -11.50
C PHE A 4 -1.81 9.57 -12.07
N LEU A 5 -0.60 9.09 -11.74
CA LEU A 5 -0.02 7.85 -12.22
C LEU A 5 -0.03 6.80 -11.11
N ASN A 6 -0.66 5.67 -11.34
CA ASN A 6 -0.80 4.65 -10.31
C ASN A 6 -0.68 3.24 -10.87
N GLY A 7 0.04 2.37 -10.16
CA GLY A 7 0.18 0.95 -10.51
C GLY A 7 -1.08 0.11 -10.30
N GLY A 8 -2.02 0.59 -9.48
CA GLY A 8 -3.26 -0.11 -9.16
C GLY A 8 -4.38 0.11 -10.17
N SER A 9 -5.60 -0.24 -9.78
CA SER A 9 -6.78 -0.21 -10.63
C SER A 9 -7.51 1.14 -10.60
N HIS A 10 -8.16 1.44 -11.72
CA HIS A 10 -8.92 2.67 -11.92
C HIS A 10 -10.03 2.86 -10.86
N GLY A 11 -10.15 4.07 -10.37
CA GLY A 11 -11.30 4.47 -9.56
C GLY A 11 -11.30 3.96 -8.12
N TYR A 12 -10.20 3.41 -7.61
CA TYR A 12 -10.14 3.02 -6.20
C TYR A 12 -10.42 4.21 -5.27
N ALA A 13 -11.63 4.21 -4.70
CA ALA A 13 -12.19 5.34 -3.99
C ALA A 13 -11.31 5.89 -2.85
N PRO A 14 -10.66 5.08 -2.00
CA PRO A 14 -9.83 5.60 -0.91
C PRO A 14 -8.69 6.51 -1.38
N TYR A 15 -8.04 6.20 -2.51
CA TYR A 15 -6.98 7.05 -3.06
C TYR A 15 -7.53 8.42 -3.48
N LEU A 16 -8.60 8.39 -4.29
CA LEU A 16 -9.15 9.60 -4.88
C LEU A 16 -9.88 10.47 -3.86
N THR A 17 -10.58 9.86 -2.89
CA THR A 17 -11.26 10.59 -1.82
C THR A 17 -10.26 11.39 -0.99
N GLY A 18 -9.23 10.73 -0.47
CA GLY A 18 -8.20 11.42 0.31
C GLY A 18 -7.50 12.50 -0.52
N PHE A 19 -7.08 12.18 -1.75
CA PHE A 19 -6.37 13.10 -2.62
C PHE A 19 -7.19 14.37 -2.94
N ARG A 20 -8.46 14.20 -3.31
CA ARG A 20 -9.37 15.32 -3.61
C ARG A 20 -9.63 16.18 -2.38
N GLU A 21 -9.76 15.57 -1.20
CA GLU A 21 -9.91 16.29 0.06
C GLU A 21 -8.67 17.16 0.35
N GLY A 22 -7.47 16.59 0.21
CA GLY A 22 -6.23 17.32 0.39
C GLY A 22 -6.07 18.49 -0.59
N LEU A 23 -6.39 18.27 -1.87
CA LEU A 23 -6.41 19.35 -2.89
C LEU A 23 -7.40 20.44 -2.53
N LYS A 24 -8.62 20.07 -2.09
CA LYS A 24 -9.68 21.02 -1.71
C LYS A 24 -9.24 21.92 -0.54
N ASN A 25 -8.52 21.35 0.45
CA ASN A 25 -7.99 22.10 1.59
C ASN A 25 -6.99 23.19 1.14
N GLU A 26 -6.33 22.98 0.00
CA GLU A 26 -5.41 23.94 -0.62
C GLU A 26 -6.11 24.88 -1.64
N GLY A 27 -7.43 24.78 -1.80
CA GLY A 27 -8.23 25.62 -2.69
C GLY A 27 -8.35 25.09 -4.13
N TYR A 28 -7.97 23.84 -4.40
CA TYR A 28 -8.09 23.24 -5.73
C TYR A 28 -9.20 22.19 -5.77
N ILE A 29 -10.10 22.34 -6.75
CA ILE A 29 -11.26 21.45 -6.94
C ILE A 29 -11.22 20.92 -8.38
N GLU A 30 -11.17 19.58 -8.51
CA GLU A 30 -11.23 18.92 -9.81
C GLU A 30 -12.49 19.33 -10.60
N GLY A 31 -12.29 19.68 -11.88
CA GLY A 31 -13.38 20.13 -12.75
C GLY A 31 -13.74 21.61 -12.60
N GLN A 32 -13.23 22.34 -11.59
CA GLN A 32 -13.48 23.77 -11.42
C GLN A 32 -12.22 24.60 -11.78
N ASN A 33 -11.14 24.41 -11.05
CA ASN A 33 -9.89 25.17 -11.24
C ASN A 33 -8.66 24.30 -11.46
N VAL A 34 -8.83 22.98 -11.45
CA VAL A 34 -7.78 22.00 -11.77
C VAL A 34 -8.36 20.83 -12.55
N THR A 35 -7.56 20.23 -13.44
CA THR A 35 -7.90 19.00 -14.18
C THR A 35 -6.90 17.90 -13.83
N LEU A 36 -7.38 16.65 -13.80
CA LEU A 36 -6.60 15.45 -13.51
C LEU A 36 -6.48 14.57 -14.76
N ALA A 37 -5.27 14.20 -15.12
CA ALA A 37 -4.98 13.21 -16.15
C ALA A 37 -4.61 11.89 -15.48
N TYR A 38 -5.57 10.98 -15.40
CA TYR A 38 -5.39 9.69 -14.76
C TYR A 38 -4.68 8.69 -15.68
N ARG A 39 -3.72 7.92 -15.12
CA ARG A 39 -3.07 6.78 -15.74
C ARG A 39 -3.00 5.65 -14.72
N TRP A 40 -3.67 4.55 -15.02
CA TRP A 40 -3.75 3.37 -14.18
C TRP A 40 -3.14 2.17 -14.90
N ALA A 41 -2.16 1.54 -14.29
CA ALA A 41 -1.46 0.40 -14.88
C ALA A 41 -2.19 -0.93 -14.69
N GLU A 42 -3.24 -0.98 -13.85
CA GLU A 42 -4.05 -2.18 -13.58
C GLU A 42 -3.21 -3.39 -13.12
N GLY A 43 -2.13 -3.13 -12.36
CA GLY A 43 -1.17 -4.14 -11.93
C GLY A 43 -0.08 -4.48 -12.96
N GLN A 44 -0.16 -3.96 -14.18
CA GLN A 44 0.80 -4.18 -15.27
C GLN A 44 1.88 -3.08 -15.22
N TYR A 45 2.88 -3.26 -14.37
CA TYR A 45 3.88 -2.20 -14.08
C TYR A 45 4.81 -1.90 -15.25
N ASP A 46 4.94 -2.82 -16.21
CA ASP A 46 5.65 -2.62 -17.49
C ASP A 46 5.04 -1.50 -18.35
N ARG A 47 3.78 -1.13 -18.14
CA ARG A 47 3.10 -0.01 -18.82
C ARG A 47 3.43 1.37 -18.22
N LEU A 48 3.95 1.41 -16.99
CA LEU A 48 4.20 2.66 -16.28
C LEU A 48 5.18 3.60 -16.98
N PRO A 49 6.29 3.13 -17.61
CA PRO A 49 7.20 4.01 -18.34
C PRO A 49 6.52 4.81 -19.44
N ASP A 50 5.70 4.17 -20.29
CA ASP A 50 5.00 4.83 -21.39
C ASP A 50 3.94 5.81 -20.86
N MET A 51 3.24 5.45 -19.77
CA MET A 51 2.28 6.31 -19.13
C MET A 51 2.94 7.54 -18.48
N ALA A 52 4.12 7.39 -17.90
CA ALA A 52 4.90 8.49 -17.34
C ALA A 52 5.39 9.43 -18.45
N ALA A 53 5.88 8.87 -19.56
CA ALA A 53 6.32 9.63 -20.73
C ALA A 53 5.16 10.44 -21.36
N ASP A 54 3.96 9.86 -21.46
CA ASP A 54 2.77 10.58 -21.92
C ASP A 54 2.44 11.78 -21.02
N LEU A 55 2.46 11.61 -19.70
CA LEU A 55 2.23 12.72 -18.76
C LEU A 55 3.31 13.80 -18.87
N ALA A 56 4.58 13.40 -19.03
CA ALA A 56 5.69 14.32 -19.22
C ALA A 56 5.55 15.12 -20.53
N SER A 57 5.18 14.46 -21.64
CA SER A 57 4.96 15.11 -22.94
C SER A 57 3.82 16.15 -22.91
N ARG A 58 2.80 15.90 -22.10
CA ARG A 58 1.67 16.82 -21.84
C ARG A 58 2.06 17.99 -20.94
N ARG A 59 3.28 18.02 -20.41
CA ARG A 59 3.78 19.07 -19.52
C ARG A 59 2.80 19.33 -18.34
N VAL A 60 2.37 18.24 -17.68
CA VAL A 60 1.54 18.39 -16.48
C VAL A 60 2.28 19.20 -15.41
N ALA A 61 1.56 19.95 -14.58
CA ALA A 61 2.17 20.82 -13.57
C ALA A 61 2.83 20.02 -12.43
N VAL A 62 2.34 18.80 -12.17
CA VAL A 62 2.83 17.90 -11.12
C VAL A 62 2.36 16.48 -11.43
N ILE A 63 3.16 15.47 -11.08
CA ILE A 63 2.79 14.05 -11.17
C ILE A 63 2.61 13.51 -9.75
N VAL A 64 1.46 12.91 -9.46
CA VAL A 64 1.23 12.10 -8.26
C VAL A 64 1.53 10.65 -8.61
N ALA A 65 2.30 9.95 -7.77
CA ALA A 65 2.73 8.60 -8.10
C ALA A 65 2.91 7.70 -6.87
N ASN A 66 2.39 6.46 -6.90
CA ASN A 66 2.75 5.44 -5.91
C ASN A 66 4.12 4.81 -6.24
N THR A 67 4.67 3.94 -5.38
CA THR A 67 6.06 3.47 -5.46
C THR A 67 6.50 3.04 -6.88
N PRO A 68 5.85 2.07 -7.58
CA PRO A 68 6.29 1.68 -8.92
C PRO A 68 6.12 2.81 -9.94
N ALA A 69 5.06 3.61 -9.82
CA ALA A 69 4.80 4.74 -10.70
C ALA A 69 5.79 5.89 -10.48
N ALA A 70 6.23 6.14 -9.24
CA ALA A 70 7.21 7.17 -8.93
C ALA A 70 8.58 6.87 -9.57
N ARG A 71 8.99 5.61 -9.59
CA ARG A 71 10.21 5.19 -10.30
C ARG A 71 10.11 5.43 -11.79
N ALA A 72 8.98 5.13 -12.42
CA ALA A 72 8.75 5.41 -13.83
C ALA A 72 8.72 6.92 -14.11
N ALA A 73 8.05 7.71 -13.28
CA ALA A 73 7.99 9.16 -13.41
C ALA A 73 9.38 9.81 -13.22
N GLN A 74 10.19 9.34 -12.26
CA GLN A 74 11.56 9.81 -12.03
C GLN A 74 12.44 9.61 -13.27
N SER A 75 12.26 8.49 -13.98
CA SER A 75 12.98 8.21 -15.23
C SER A 75 12.49 9.06 -16.39
N ALA A 76 11.20 9.44 -16.41
CA ALA A 76 10.58 10.17 -17.51
C ALA A 76 10.83 11.69 -17.46
N THR A 77 11.10 12.26 -16.27
CA THR A 77 11.30 13.72 -16.13
C THR A 77 12.19 14.06 -14.93
N GLN A 78 13.04 15.10 -15.13
CA GLN A 78 13.87 15.69 -14.09
C GLN A 78 13.38 17.09 -13.66
N THR A 79 12.33 17.60 -14.32
CA THR A 79 11.86 18.99 -14.12
C THR A 79 10.44 19.10 -13.63
N ILE A 80 9.55 18.17 -14.02
CA ILE A 80 8.17 18.16 -13.53
C ILE A 80 8.18 17.67 -12.08
N PRO A 81 7.59 18.42 -11.13
CA PRO A 81 7.41 17.99 -9.75
C PRO A 81 6.73 16.61 -9.67
N ILE A 82 7.24 15.74 -8.81
CA ILE A 82 6.67 14.42 -8.53
C ILE A 82 6.36 14.35 -7.03
N VAL A 83 5.09 14.15 -6.68
CA VAL A 83 4.66 13.88 -5.31
C VAL A 83 4.38 12.39 -5.18
N PHE A 84 5.29 11.69 -4.51
CA PHE A 84 5.15 10.25 -4.31
C PHE A 84 4.36 9.90 -3.05
N VAL A 85 3.77 8.70 -3.05
CA VAL A 85 3.37 7.96 -1.86
C VAL A 85 4.06 6.61 -1.87
N THR A 86 4.79 6.29 -0.80
CA THR A 86 5.55 5.03 -0.70
C THR A 86 5.29 4.31 0.60
N GLY A 87 5.30 2.97 0.54
CA GLY A 87 5.26 2.09 1.72
C GLY A 87 6.62 1.85 2.35
N GLY A 88 7.71 2.05 1.59
CA GLY A 88 9.09 1.83 2.03
C GLY A 88 9.87 3.13 2.24
N ASP A 89 11.14 2.98 2.63
CA ASP A 89 12.07 4.09 2.81
C ASP A 89 12.39 4.79 1.47
N PRO A 90 12.01 6.08 1.28
CA PRO A 90 12.24 6.79 0.04
C PRO A 90 13.72 7.08 -0.24
N ILE A 91 14.60 7.06 0.77
CA ILE A 91 16.04 7.21 0.60
C ILE A 91 16.62 5.90 0.03
N ALA A 92 16.27 4.76 0.63
CA ALA A 92 16.69 3.44 0.15
C ALA A 92 16.15 3.15 -1.28
N LEU A 93 14.96 3.67 -1.61
CA LEU A 93 14.39 3.60 -2.96
C LEU A 93 15.09 4.54 -3.98
N GLY A 94 15.96 5.44 -3.54
CA GLY A 94 16.66 6.41 -4.40
C GLY A 94 15.76 7.52 -4.94
N PHE A 95 14.65 7.84 -4.27
CA PHE A 95 13.77 8.94 -4.66
C PHE A 95 14.28 10.29 -4.20
N ILE A 96 14.91 10.35 -3.03
CA ILE A 96 15.37 11.57 -2.37
C ILE A 96 16.70 11.35 -1.66
N ALA A 97 17.43 12.44 -1.44
CA ALA A 97 18.70 12.42 -0.70
C ALA A 97 18.48 12.38 0.82
N SER A 98 17.48 13.12 1.34
CA SER A 98 17.09 13.12 2.75
C SER A 98 15.62 13.53 2.93
N LEU A 99 15.03 13.14 4.05
CA LEU A 99 13.62 13.46 4.35
C LEU A 99 13.39 14.97 4.49
N ASN A 100 14.31 15.67 5.16
CA ASN A 100 14.18 17.11 5.43
C ASN A 100 14.49 17.98 4.21
N ARG A 101 15.34 17.50 3.30
CA ARG A 101 15.73 18.19 2.06
C ARG A 101 15.79 17.17 0.91
N PRO A 102 14.68 16.94 0.23
CA PRO A 102 14.59 15.95 -0.86
C PRO A 102 15.61 16.20 -1.98
N GLY A 103 15.85 17.47 -2.33
CA GLY A 103 16.97 17.90 -3.15
C GLY A 103 16.79 17.77 -4.66
N GLY A 104 15.64 17.39 -5.17
CA GLY A 104 15.35 17.24 -6.59
C GLY A 104 13.94 17.69 -6.94
N ASN A 105 13.37 17.08 -7.98
CA ASN A 105 11.97 17.28 -8.35
C ASN A 105 10.99 16.34 -7.64
N LEU A 106 11.48 15.48 -6.73
CA LEU A 106 10.65 14.54 -5.97
C LEU A 106 10.48 15.02 -4.52
N THR A 107 9.26 14.90 -4.03
CA THR A 107 8.88 14.96 -2.60
C THR A 107 7.67 14.08 -2.37
N GLY A 108 7.17 13.96 -1.14
CA GLY A 108 5.95 13.17 -0.93
C GLY A 108 5.73 12.69 0.50
N VAL A 109 5.10 11.54 0.60
CA VAL A 109 4.69 10.92 1.86
C VAL A 109 5.16 9.47 1.91
N ALA A 110 5.79 9.08 3.03
CA ALA A 110 6.20 7.71 3.32
C ALA A 110 5.37 7.15 4.47
N SER A 111 4.79 5.97 4.27
CA SER A 111 3.96 5.30 5.30
C SER A 111 4.75 4.29 6.13
N LEU A 112 5.92 3.86 5.66
CA LEU A 112 6.73 2.78 6.24
C LEU A 112 5.94 1.47 6.45
N VAL A 113 4.81 1.30 5.76
CA VAL A 113 3.94 0.11 5.89
C VAL A 113 4.66 -1.17 5.48
N ASP A 114 5.64 -1.09 4.59
CA ASP A 114 6.46 -2.23 4.17
C ASP A 114 7.34 -2.73 5.33
N GLU A 115 7.73 -1.84 6.24
CA GLU A 115 8.50 -2.15 7.45
C GLU A 115 7.65 -2.78 8.56
N THR A 116 6.32 -2.74 8.45
CA THR A 116 5.42 -3.38 9.42
C THR A 116 5.26 -4.90 9.21
N GLY A 117 5.89 -5.46 8.19
CA GLY A 117 5.87 -6.90 7.89
C GLY A 117 6.21 -7.78 9.10
N PRO A 118 7.35 -7.58 9.77
CA PRO A 118 7.70 -8.32 10.99
C PRO A 118 6.64 -8.24 12.07
N LYS A 119 6.08 -7.05 12.32
CA LYS A 119 5.02 -6.89 13.32
C LYS A 119 3.74 -7.61 12.97
N ARG A 120 3.40 -7.70 11.68
CA ARG A 120 2.25 -8.51 11.22
C ARG A 120 2.48 -9.99 11.45
N VAL A 121 3.71 -10.49 11.30
CA VAL A 121 4.07 -11.87 11.66
C VAL A 121 3.86 -12.11 13.15
N GLU A 122 4.36 -11.22 14.03
CA GLU A 122 4.17 -11.32 15.48
C GLU A 122 2.70 -11.35 15.88
N LEU A 123 1.87 -10.46 15.28
CA LEU A 123 0.42 -10.41 15.55
C LEU A 123 -0.29 -11.70 15.13
N VAL A 124 0.10 -12.30 14.00
CA VAL A 124 -0.40 -13.60 13.56
C VAL A 124 0.02 -14.69 14.53
N HIS A 125 1.28 -14.70 14.96
CA HIS A 125 1.79 -15.68 15.93
C HIS A 125 1.07 -15.56 17.29
N GLU A 126 0.80 -14.34 17.76
CA GLU A 126 0.04 -14.10 19.00
C GLU A 126 -1.40 -14.59 18.90
N LEU A 127 -2.05 -14.42 17.75
CA LEU A 127 -3.40 -14.93 17.50
C LEU A 127 -3.41 -16.46 17.34
N LEU A 128 -2.40 -17.03 16.70
CA LEU A 128 -2.33 -18.43 16.29
C LEU A 128 -0.97 -19.05 16.67
N PRO A 129 -0.68 -19.21 17.98
CA PRO A 129 0.65 -19.66 18.43
C PRO A 129 1.02 -21.10 18.03
N ALA A 130 0.05 -21.91 17.67
CA ALA A 130 0.27 -23.31 17.29
C ALA A 130 0.62 -23.52 15.81
N ILE A 131 0.55 -22.49 14.97
CA ILE A 131 0.88 -22.66 13.55
C ILE A 131 2.41 -22.67 13.31
N SER A 132 2.86 -23.59 12.47
CA SER A 132 4.27 -23.73 12.09
C SER A 132 4.62 -23.12 10.74
N ALA A 133 3.60 -22.72 9.95
CA ALA A 133 3.78 -22.17 8.62
C ALA A 133 2.76 -21.10 8.30
N ILE A 134 3.20 -20.05 7.61
CA ILE A 134 2.39 -18.97 7.07
C ILE A 134 2.61 -18.84 5.56
N ALA A 135 1.64 -18.28 4.85
CA ALA A 135 1.82 -17.87 3.46
C ALA A 135 2.04 -16.36 3.38
N LEU A 136 2.85 -15.93 2.42
CA LEU A 136 3.08 -14.53 2.08
C LEU A 136 2.67 -14.31 0.63
N LEU A 137 1.59 -13.55 0.41
CA LEU A 137 1.17 -13.14 -0.93
C LEU A 137 1.92 -11.87 -1.32
N LEU A 138 2.72 -11.95 -2.38
CA LEU A 138 3.51 -10.83 -2.90
C LEU A 138 3.43 -10.72 -4.43
N ASN A 139 3.60 -9.50 -4.91
CA ASN A 139 3.76 -9.23 -6.34
C ASN A 139 5.25 -9.27 -6.70
N PRO A 140 5.72 -10.25 -7.53
CA PRO A 140 7.13 -10.39 -7.86
C PRO A 140 7.67 -9.24 -8.71
N THR A 141 6.80 -8.44 -9.34
CA THR A 141 7.19 -7.28 -10.15
C THR A 141 7.34 -5.99 -9.33
N SER A 142 6.96 -6.03 -8.04
CA SER A 142 7.11 -4.89 -7.13
C SER A 142 8.59 -4.62 -6.83
N PRO A 143 9.05 -3.36 -6.86
CA PRO A 143 10.42 -3.00 -6.46
C PRO A 143 10.79 -3.41 -5.03
N ALA A 144 9.79 -3.56 -4.14
CA ALA A 144 9.98 -3.93 -2.74
C ALA A 144 9.86 -5.46 -2.50
N ALA A 145 9.57 -6.27 -3.52
CA ALA A 145 9.23 -7.69 -3.35
C ALA A 145 10.32 -8.48 -2.60
N GLU A 146 11.58 -8.31 -3.00
CA GLU A 146 12.70 -9.06 -2.41
C GLU A 146 12.96 -8.63 -0.96
N SER A 147 13.03 -7.33 -0.69
CA SER A 147 13.27 -6.82 0.68
C SER A 147 12.16 -7.20 1.63
N THR A 148 10.90 -7.04 1.22
CA THR A 148 9.72 -7.41 2.03
C THR A 148 9.69 -8.91 2.30
N SER A 149 9.97 -9.73 1.28
CA SER A 149 10.02 -11.19 1.44
C SER A 149 11.08 -11.59 2.48
N ARG A 150 12.28 -11.03 2.39
CA ARG A 150 13.38 -11.33 3.31
C ARG A 150 13.03 -10.95 4.74
N THR A 151 12.57 -9.75 4.99
CA THR A 151 12.24 -9.27 6.35
C THR A 151 11.12 -10.08 7.00
N VAL A 152 10.11 -10.50 6.24
CA VAL A 152 9.03 -11.37 6.73
C VAL A 152 9.54 -12.77 7.04
N GLN A 153 10.41 -13.34 6.19
CA GLN A 153 11.00 -14.66 6.42
C GLN A 153 11.90 -14.67 7.68
N GLU A 154 12.71 -13.63 7.86
CA GLU A 154 13.57 -13.48 9.05
C GLU A 154 12.74 -13.39 10.33
N ALA A 155 11.66 -12.59 10.32
CA ALA A 155 10.75 -12.47 11.46
C ALA A 155 10.03 -13.79 11.77
N ALA A 156 9.52 -14.48 10.76
CA ALA A 156 8.85 -15.76 10.95
C ALA A 156 9.81 -16.84 11.47
N HIS A 157 11.04 -16.88 10.95
CA HIS A 157 12.07 -17.80 11.41
C HIS A 157 12.40 -17.61 12.90
N THR A 158 12.46 -16.36 13.37
CA THR A 158 12.68 -16.04 14.79
C THR A 158 11.59 -16.61 15.70
N LEU A 159 10.36 -16.75 15.17
CA LEU A 159 9.20 -17.34 15.87
C LEU A 159 9.02 -18.85 15.58
N GLY A 160 9.99 -19.49 14.93
CA GLY A 160 9.94 -20.92 14.59
C GLY A 160 8.93 -21.25 13.49
N GLN A 161 8.53 -20.27 12.67
CA GLN A 161 7.58 -20.45 11.59
C GLN A 161 8.27 -20.44 10.23
N SER A 162 7.80 -21.28 9.30
CA SER A 162 8.20 -21.24 7.89
C SER A 162 7.30 -20.31 7.07
N VAL A 163 7.84 -19.78 5.96
CA VAL A 163 7.09 -18.90 5.06
C VAL A 163 7.01 -19.51 3.66
N HIS A 164 5.80 -19.69 3.16
CA HIS A 164 5.53 -20.08 1.79
C HIS A 164 5.20 -18.86 0.95
N ILE A 165 6.04 -18.56 -0.04
CA ILE A 165 5.85 -17.40 -0.93
C ILE A 165 4.83 -17.73 -2.01
N LEU A 166 3.75 -16.99 -2.07
CA LEU A 166 2.76 -17.01 -3.14
C LEU A 166 2.94 -15.77 -4.00
N LYS A 167 3.24 -15.96 -5.27
CA LYS A 167 3.48 -14.89 -6.23
C LYS A 167 2.24 -14.63 -7.07
N ALA A 168 1.85 -13.36 -7.20
CA ALA A 168 0.75 -12.94 -8.07
C ALA A 168 1.00 -11.52 -8.57
N SER A 169 0.96 -11.34 -9.89
CA SER A 169 1.05 -10.06 -10.60
C SER A 169 -0.22 -9.74 -11.42
N THR A 170 -1.19 -10.66 -11.42
CA THR A 170 -2.49 -10.53 -12.12
C THR A 170 -3.62 -11.07 -11.27
N ASP A 171 -4.87 -10.73 -11.61
CA ASP A 171 -6.08 -11.25 -10.95
C ASP A 171 -6.20 -12.78 -11.05
N ALA A 172 -5.80 -13.35 -12.19
CA ALA A 172 -5.80 -14.80 -12.40
C ALA A 172 -4.77 -15.48 -11.48
N GLU A 173 -3.59 -14.89 -11.34
CA GLU A 173 -2.55 -15.41 -10.45
C GLU A 173 -2.92 -15.27 -8.97
N ILE A 174 -3.67 -14.24 -8.57
CA ILE A 174 -4.23 -14.12 -7.21
C ILE A 174 -5.13 -15.35 -6.94
N ASN A 175 -6.06 -15.66 -7.83
CA ASN A 175 -6.94 -16.82 -7.68
C ASN A 175 -6.15 -18.13 -7.59
N THR A 176 -5.13 -18.29 -8.44
CA THR A 176 -4.22 -19.46 -8.42
C THR A 176 -3.45 -19.58 -7.12
N ALA A 177 -2.95 -18.45 -6.60
CA ALA A 177 -2.21 -18.38 -5.32
C ALA A 177 -3.09 -18.86 -4.16
N PHE A 178 -4.35 -18.40 -4.11
CA PHE A 178 -5.28 -18.85 -3.06
C PHE A 178 -5.66 -20.34 -3.21
N ALA A 179 -5.81 -20.86 -4.41
CA ALA A 179 -6.08 -22.29 -4.62
C ALA A 179 -4.98 -23.19 -4.05
N ARG A 180 -3.72 -22.73 -4.05
CA ARG A 180 -2.56 -23.47 -3.50
C ARG A 180 -2.51 -23.49 -1.97
N LEU A 181 -3.22 -22.62 -1.25
CA LEU A 181 -3.17 -22.56 0.21
C LEU A 181 -3.58 -23.87 0.88
N SER A 182 -4.56 -24.59 0.32
CA SER A 182 -5.00 -25.88 0.86
C SER A 182 -3.92 -26.97 0.77
N GLU A 183 -3.05 -26.90 -0.23
CA GLU A 183 -1.95 -27.84 -0.45
C GLU A 183 -0.78 -27.56 0.49
N LEU A 184 -0.55 -26.28 0.85
CA LEU A 184 0.59 -25.83 1.63
C LEU A 184 0.44 -26.02 3.14
N ARG A 185 -0.75 -26.37 3.62
CA ARG A 185 -1.06 -26.56 5.05
C ARG A 185 -0.62 -25.39 5.95
N VAL A 186 -0.74 -24.17 5.43
CA VAL A 186 -0.43 -22.94 6.18
C VAL A 186 -1.57 -22.55 7.09
N GLY A 187 -1.25 -21.98 8.27
CA GLY A 187 -2.25 -21.56 9.24
C GLY A 187 -2.75 -20.13 9.06
N ALA A 188 -2.03 -19.29 8.31
CA ALA A 188 -2.41 -17.91 8.06
C ALA A 188 -1.80 -17.38 6.76
N LEU A 189 -2.37 -16.29 6.24
CA LEU A 189 -1.90 -15.54 5.08
C LEU A 189 -1.53 -14.11 5.48
N LEU A 190 -0.34 -13.66 5.09
CA LEU A 190 0.04 -12.25 5.06
C LEU A 190 -0.08 -11.71 3.64
N VAL A 191 -0.79 -10.61 3.46
CA VAL A 191 -0.83 -9.86 2.21
C VAL A 191 0.16 -8.70 2.32
N VAL A 192 1.08 -8.56 1.37
CA VAL A 192 2.01 -7.43 1.36
C VAL A 192 1.32 -6.15 0.85
N ASN A 193 1.94 -5.01 1.15
CA ASN A 193 1.54 -3.75 0.53
C ASN A 193 1.98 -3.73 -0.94
N ASP A 194 1.03 -3.74 -1.85
CA ASP A 194 1.24 -3.60 -3.29
C ASP A 194 0.02 -2.97 -3.95
N PRO A 195 0.17 -2.05 -4.91
CA PRO A 195 -0.96 -1.39 -5.58
C PRO A 195 -1.97 -2.35 -6.21
N LEU A 196 -1.50 -3.51 -6.72
CA LEU A 196 -2.38 -4.55 -7.24
C LEU A 196 -3.31 -5.07 -6.16
N PHE A 197 -2.79 -5.42 -4.98
CA PHE A 197 -3.57 -5.96 -3.87
C PHE A 197 -4.41 -4.89 -3.19
N ASN A 198 -3.85 -3.69 -3.01
CA ASN A 198 -4.50 -2.58 -2.32
C ASN A 198 -5.79 -2.12 -3.01
N THR A 199 -5.90 -2.30 -4.32
CA THR A 199 -7.09 -1.93 -5.10
C THR A 199 -8.10 -3.07 -5.26
N ARG A 200 -7.90 -4.21 -4.57
CA ARG A 200 -8.75 -5.42 -4.66
C ARG A 200 -9.18 -5.97 -3.29
N PRO A 201 -9.57 -5.12 -2.33
CA PRO A 201 -9.90 -5.61 -1.00
C PRO A 201 -11.03 -6.63 -1.01
N GLU A 202 -12.10 -6.40 -1.79
CA GLU A 202 -13.26 -7.30 -1.86
C GLU A 202 -12.88 -8.67 -2.43
N GLN A 203 -12.04 -8.71 -3.46
CA GLN A 203 -11.57 -9.97 -4.06
C GLN A 203 -10.74 -10.78 -3.07
N LEU A 204 -9.74 -10.13 -2.44
CA LEU A 204 -8.84 -10.79 -1.48
C LEU A 204 -9.59 -11.31 -0.26
N VAL A 205 -10.52 -10.52 0.26
CA VAL A 205 -11.35 -10.89 1.41
C VAL A 205 -12.29 -12.04 1.06
N ALA A 206 -12.94 -12.00 -0.11
CA ALA A 206 -13.81 -13.10 -0.57
C ALA A 206 -13.03 -14.41 -0.76
N LEU A 207 -11.82 -14.34 -1.31
CA LEU A 207 -10.93 -15.50 -1.44
C LEU A 207 -10.48 -16.03 -0.07
N ALA A 208 -10.05 -15.16 0.85
CA ALA A 208 -9.66 -15.55 2.20
C ALA A 208 -10.83 -16.25 2.94
N SER A 209 -12.04 -15.71 2.82
CA SER A 209 -13.25 -16.31 3.38
C SER A 209 -13.57 -17.68 2.77
N ARG A 210 -13.51 -17.79 1.44
CA ARG A 210 -13.77 -19.06 0.72
C ARG A 210 -12.82 -20.17 1.13
N HIS A 211 -11.53 -19.82 1.35
CA HIS A 211 -10.51 -20.79 1.77
C HIS A 211 -10.39 -20.91 3.28
N ALA A 212 -11.26 -20.23 4.05
CA ALA A 212 -11.25 -20.21 5.51
C ALA A 212 -9.85 -19.93 6.09
N ILE A 213 -9.06 -19.05 5.44
CA ILE A 213 -7.69 -18.73 5.84
C ILE A 213 -7.63 -17.44 6.66
N PRO A 214 -7.19 -17.48 7.92
CA PRO A 214 -6.91 -16.28 8.71
C PRO A 214 -5.92 -15.38 7.98
N THR A 215 -6.29 -14.12 7.71
CA THR A 215 -5.48 -13.24 6.88
C THR A 215 -5.24 -11.90 7.58
N ILE A 216 -3.97 -11.45 7.56
CA ILE A 216 -3.59 -10.10 7.99
C ILE A 216 -3.22 -9.23 6.78
N TYR A 217 -3.74 -8.01 6.79
CA TYR A 217 -3.62 -7.05 5.69
C TYR A 217 -2.79 -5.81 6.11
N PRO A 218 -2.22 -5.08 5.13
CA PRO A 218 -1.50 -3.82 5.41
C PRO A 218 -2.43 -2.64 5.69
N TRP A 219 -3.70 -2.68 5.27
CA TRP A 219 -4.62 -1.55 5.29
C TRP A 219 -5.96 -1.89 5.91
N ARG A 220 -6.52 -0.94 6.68
CA ARG A 220 -7.85 -1.07 7.30
C ARG A 220 -8.98 -1.30 6.30
N GLU A 221 -8.83 -0.83 5.07
CA GLU A 221 -9.83 -0.97 4.02
C GLU A 221 -10.17 -2.43 3.72
N HIS A 222 -9.21 -3.35 3.85
CA HIS A 222 -9.46 -4.78 3.74
C HIS A 222 -10.33 -5.31 4.90
N VAL A 223 -10.13 -4.77 6.11
CA VAL A 223 -10.92 -5.19 7.28
C VAL A 223 -12.34 -4.63 7.21
N VAL A 224 -12.52 -3.41 6.71
CA VAL A 224 -13.83 -2.83 6.42
C VAL A 224 -14.57 -3.64 5.35
N ALA A 225 -13.87 -4.19 4.37
CA ALA A 225 -14.42 -5.10 3.37
C ALA A 225 -14.75 -6.51 3.92
N GLY A 226 -14.49 -6.78 5.21
CA GLY A 226 -14.75 -8.05 5.87
C GLY A 226 -13.51 -8.92 6.14
N GLY A 227 -12.30 -8.39 5.97
CA GLY A 227 -11.05 -9.07 6.33
C GLY A 227 -10.90 -9.26 7.84
N LEU A 228 -10.03 -10.18 8.28
CA LEU A 228 -9.88 -10.55 9.69
C LEU A 228 -9.21 -9.46 10.52
N MET A 229 -8.03 -9.01 10.12
CA MET A 229 -7.31 -7.95 10.81
C MET A 229 -6.32 -7.24 9.88
N SER A 230 -5.96 -6.01 10.24
CA SER A 230 -4.91 -5.24 9.55
C SER A 230 -3.99 -4.56 10.56
N TYR A 231 -2.75 -4.36 10.12
CA TYR A 231 -1.79 -3.55 10.86
C TYR A 231 -1.02 -2.66 9.87
N GLY A 232 -1.31 -1.36 9.90
CA GLY A 232 -0.76 -0.38 8.97
C GLY A 232 -1.36 1.00 9.17
N THR A 233 -1.14 1.90 8.21
CA THR A 233 -1.65 3.26 8.26
C THR A 233 -2.94 3.41 7.45
N SER A 234 -3.60 4.59 7.51
CA SER A 234 -4.75 4.90 6.66
C SER A 234 -4.31 5.38 5.28
N ILE A 235 -4.67 4.63 4.24
CA ILE A 235 -4.37 4.99 2.85
C ILE A 235 -5.06 6.30 2.43
N THR A 236 -6.28 6.52 2.90
CA THR A 236 -7.03 7.76 2.67
C THR A 236 -6.31 8.96 3.28
N HIS A 237 -5.77 8.81 4.50
CA HIS A 237 -4.99 9.87 5.15
C HIS A 237 -3.71 10.19 4.36
N LEU A 238 -2.98 9.18 3.89
CA LEU A 238 -1.77 9.39 3.08
C LEU A 238 -2.08 10.17 1.81
N TYR A 239 -3.11 9.79 1.09
CA TYR A 239 -3.49 10.50 -0.15
C TYR A 239 -4.03 11.90 0.11
N ARG A 240 -4.62 12.17 1.28
CA ARG A 240 -4.96 13.53 1.70
C ARG A 240 -3.71 14.41 1.85
N LEU A 241 -2.66 13.89 2.49
CA LEU A 241 -1.38 14.59 2.59
C LEU A 241 -0.77 14.84 1.21
N VAL A 242 -0.81 13.84 0.31
CA VAL A 242 -0.35 13.99 -1.08
C VAL A 242 -1.12 15.11 -1.80
N GLY A 243 -2.45 15.16 -1.62
CA GLY A 243 -3.28 16.23 -2.18
C GLY A 243 -2.86 17.62 -1.69
N SER A 244 -2.57 17.77 -0.38
CA SER A 244 -2.05 19.03 0.19
C SER A 244 -0.68 19.40 -0.39
N TYR A 245 0.26 18.43 -0.56
CA TYR A 245 1.55 18.68 -1.18
C TYR A 245 1.42 19.15 -2.63
N VAL A 246 0.54 18.52 -3.40
CA VAL A 246 0.24 18.96 -4.77
C VAL A 246 -0.30 20.39 -4.79
N GLY A 247 -1.23 20.72 -3.90
CA GLY A 247 -1.78 22.08 -3.78
C GLY A 247 -0.72 23.12 -3.47
N ARG A 248 0.22 22.83 -2.55
CA ARG A 248 1.35 23.70 -2.21
C ARG A 248 2.29 23.90 -3.40
N ILE A 249 2.60 22.84 -4.15
CA ILE A 249 3.41 22.94 -5.38
C ILE A 249 2.72 23.80 -6.44
N LEU A 250 1.41 23.65 -6.61
CA LEU A 250 0.65 24.50 -7.53
C LEU A 250 0.62 25.98 -7.13
N LYS A 251 0.84 26.30 -5.85
CA LYS A 251 1.04 27.67 -5.32
C LYS A 251 2.48 28.17 -5.47
N GLY A 252 3.41 27.35 -5.99
CA GLY A 252 4.79 27.73 -6.31
C GLY A 252 5.84 27.22 -5.33
N GLU A 253 5.49 26.38 -4.33
CA GLU A 253 6.49 25.75 -3.48
C GLU A 253 7.29 24.72 -4.29
N LYS A 254 8.61 24.64 -4.03
CA LYS A 254 9.49 23.73 -4.75
C LYS A 254 9.53 22.36 -4.06
N PRO A 255 9.47 21.25 -4.81
CA PRO A 255 9.62 19.91 -4.23
C PRO A 255 10.88 19.74 -3.39
N ALA A 256 11.99 20.33 -3.83
CA ALA A 256 13.28 20.28 -3.13
C ALA A 256 13.25 20.87 -1.70
N ASP A 257 12.36 21.82 -1.45
CA ASP A 257 12.21 22.52 -0.18
C ASP A 257 11.06 21.97 0.68
N LEU A 258 10.28 21.01 0.15
CA LEU A 258 9.19 20.36 0.85
C LEU A 258 9.67 19.07 1.52
N PRO A 259 9.84 19.03 2.87
CA PRO A 259 10.25 17.82 3.57
C PRO A 259 9.30 16.66 3.29
N VAL A 260 9.85 15.46 3.13
CA VAL A 260 9.01 14.26 3.03
C VAL A 260 8.37 13.97 4.37
N GLN A 261 7.06 13.83 4.37
CA GLN A 261 6.31 13.53 5.59
C GLN A 261 6.24 12.02 5.80
N GLN A 262 6.66 11.57 6.98
CA GLN A 262 6.46 10.18 7.40
C GLN A 262 5.16 10.07 8.20
N SER A 263 4.29 9.13 7.82
CA SER A 263 3.15 8.78 8.65
C SER A 263 3.59 7.75 9.68
N THR A 264 3.65 8.17 10.94
CA THR A 264 4.07 7.32 12.07
C THR A 264 2.89 6.67 12.77
N ARG A 265 1.65 7.04 12.42
CA ARG A 265 0.47 6.44 13.01
C ARG A 265 0.15 5.13 12.32
N VAL A 266 0.37 4.03 13.03
CA VAL A 266 0.02 2.68 12.62
C VAL A 266 -1.16 2.22 13.49
N GLU A 267 -2.17 1.61 12.86
CA GLU A 267 -3.41 1.19 13.50
C GLU A 267 -3.56 -0.35 13.40
N LEU A 268 -3.93 -0.97 14.52
CA LEU A 268 -4.39 -2.36 14.57
C LEU A 268 -5.92 -2.36 14.49
N VAL A 269 -6.47 -2.91 13.42
CA VAL A 269 -7.92 -3.06 13.24
C VAL A 269 -8.28 -4.53 13.22
N ILE A 270 -9.29 -4.92 13.99
CA ILE A 270 -9.74 -6.31 14.17
C ILE A 270 -11.22 -6.43 13.82
N ASN A 271 -11.60 -7.50 13.12
CA ASN A 271 -12.99 -7.81 12.79
C ASN A 271 -13.44 -9.08 13.54
N LEU A 272 -14.23 -8.91 14.60
CA LEU A 272 -14.72 -10.02 15.41
C LEU A 272 -15.78 -10.86 14.71
N LYS A 273 -16.54 -10.28 13.78
CA LYS A 273 -17.50 -11.03 12.95
C LYS A 273 -16.78 -12.05 12.07
N THR A 274 -15.70 -11.65 11.44
CA THR A 274 -14.86 -12.53 10.62
C THR A 274 -14.13 -13.56 11.49
N ALA A 275 -13.62 -13.15 12.66
CA ALA A 275 -13.01 -14.07 13.60
C ALA A 275 -13.99 -15.19 14.02
N LYS A 276 -15.22 -14.83 14.37
CA LYS A 276 -16.27 -15.80 14.70
C LYS A 276 -16.56 -16.78 13.56
N THR A 277 -16.62 -16.28 12.33
CA THR A 277 -16.82 -17.13 11.14
C THR A 277 -15.70 -18.14 10.94
N LEU A 278 -14.46 -17.73 11.26
CA LEU A 278 -13.26 -18.58 11.19
C LEU A 278 -13.08 -19.48 12.44
N GLY A 279 -13.98 -19.39 13.44
CA GLY A 279 -13.85 -20.12 14.69
C GLY A 279 -12.69 -19.65 15.58
N LEU A 280 -12.27 -18.40 15.42
CA LEU A 280 -11.15 -17.79 16.13
C LEU A 280 -11.62 -16.94 17.31
N THR A 281 -10.82 -16.97 18.38
CA THR A 281 -10.97 -16.07 19.52
C THR A 281 -9.72 -15.24 19.68
N PHE A 282 -9.86 -13.91 19.63
CA PHE A 282 -8.74 -13.01 19.86
C PHE A 282 -8.34 -12.99 21.34
N PRO A 283 -7.04 -13.13 21.67
CA PRO A 283 -6.55 -12.89 23.02
C PRO A 283 -6.88 -11.47 23.50
N ILE A 284 -7.17 -11.32 24.80
CA ILE A 284 -7.48 -10.02 25.39
C ILE A 284 -6.34 -9.01 25.24
N THR A 285 -5.11 -9.50 25.17
CA THR A 285 -3.90 -8.71 24.90
C THR A 285 -3.89 -8.07 23.52
N LEU A 286 -4.43 -8.76 22.51
CA LEU A 286 -4.60 -8.20 21.15
C LEU A 286 -5.74 -7.21 21.10
N LEU A 287 -6.90 -7.55 21.69
CA LEU A 287 -8.06 -6.65 21.75
C LEU A 287 -7.76 -5.36 22.49
N GLY A 288 -6.99 -5.42 23.59
CA GLY A 288 -6.60 -4.23 24.35
C GLY A 288 -5.61 -3.30 23.63
N ARG A 289 -4.98 -3.76 22.54
CA ARG A 289 -4.08 -2.96 21.70
C ARG A 289 -4.71 -2.53 20.38
N ALA A 290 -5.94 -3.01 20.10
CA ALA A 290 -6.63 -2.63 18.87
C ALA A 290 -7.06 -1.17 18.93
N ASP A 291 -6.77 -0.41 17.87
CA ASP A 291 -7.26 0.96 17.69
C ASP A 291 -8.74 0.97 17.27
N GLU A 292 -9.19 -0.10 16.60
CA GLU A 292 -10.57 -0.27 16.17
C GLU A 292 -10.95 -1.76 16.20
N VAL A 293 -12.14 -2.05 16.71
CA VAL A 293 -12.75 -3.39 16.69
C VAL A 293 -14.09 -3.30 15.98
N ILE A 294 -14.26 -4.07 14.90
CA ILE A 294 -15.50 -4.18 14.12
C ILE A 294 -16.27 -5.41 14.63
N GLU A 295 -17.50 -5.18 15.09
CA GLU A 295 -18.43 -6.19 15.63
C GLU A 295 -19.52 -6.59 14.63
#